data_e4b0c9b852219d79d364ae40a758b511
#
_entry.id   e4b0c9b852219d79d364ae40a758b511
#
_cell.length_a   1.000
_cell.length_b   1.000
_cell.length_c   1.000
_cell.angle_alpha   90.00
_cell.angle_beta   90.00
_cell.angle_gamma   90.00
#
_symmetry.space_group_name_H-M   'P 1'
#
loop_
_entity.id
_entity.type
_entity.pdbx_description
1 polymer ?
#
loop_
_entity_poly.entity_id
_entity_poly.type
_entity_poly.pdbx_seq_one_letter_code
_entity_poly.pdbx_strand_id
1 'polypeptide(L)'
;MKNALLLLLSANHLHAQLIAGGKITAQQEFSDTPESRNEFTAFVSRINHPAYLLVDLIEEDFRQETIPHLIGSSRNALLQRKFEQFYRNTPFRQATLLQRQKTGRRDDDMLFSALTNPALITPWLNILLAQKVPLAGIYSVPQLSAPLIEDHPSDYLLLISWEKSAGLRQTFFSQHRLQISRLTPINADQTFQDAVLTELPRTFQYLKSLSLLPGGQTLDVRLLGHRSDLSELKAALPVSLDMRYDFVELIELARRHCIEQHCTDSDASQIFLHHLAAKPPQTHYANANHIHYYTLWRLRHALNWISAALLLGALTGGMIGIWQGGWNTRDARAMNGEAQKILNEARQITDTFPNTHVPASDMKASVSIMHDLERQTLQPETVMRPLSNVLDRYPQIELDELEWAMDTVPNTASGTPPQVITLKGRLVGFASNYRRAFEHLKRFGRDLEIQGYHVTVLSEPLDISPSGSIADRREATPDALDFSLKLLRRPPT
;
A
#
# COMPACT_ATOMS: atom_id res chain seq x y z
N MET A 1 -9.35 23.57 1.63
CA MET A 1 -10.21 22.41 2.02
C MET A 1 -10.69 21.66 0.79
N LYS A 2 -10.85 20.35 0.90
CA LYS A 2 -11.43 19.54 -0.20
C LYS A 2 -12.95 19.74 -0.23
N ASN A 3 -13.56 19.57 -1.39
CA ASN A 3 -15.01 19.56 -1.50
C ASN A 3 -15.60 18.44 -0.63
N ALA A 4 -16.57 18.77 0.22
CA ALA A 4 -17.13 17.82 1.19
C ALA A 4 -18.54 18.24 1.62
N LEU A 5 -19.36 17.27 1.97
CA LEU A 5 -20.62 17.45 2.68
C LEU A 5 -20.37 17.20 4.18
N LEU A 6 -20.55 18.20 5.01
CA LEU A 6 -20.45 18.09 6.46
C LEU A 6 -21.87 18.05 7.05
N LEU A 7 -22.10 17.06 7.88
CA LEU A 7 -23.37 16.80 8.54
C LEU A 7 -23.14 16.81 10.05
N LEU A 8 -23.88 17.63 10.80
CA LEU A 8 -23.92 17.60 12.25
C LEU A 8 -25.31 17.13 12.70
N LEU A 9 -25.35 15.98 13.35
CA LEU A 9 -26.57 15.40 13.88
C LEU A 9 -26.64 15.59 15.38
N SER A 10 -27.66 16.31 15.82
CA SER A 10 -28.11 16.36 17.22
C SER A 10 -29.37 15.47 17.40
N ALA A 11 -29.94 15.45 18.59
CA ALA A 11 -31.09 14.61 18.88
C ALA A 11 -32.30 14.88 17.96
N ASN A 12 -32.55 16.15 17.60
CA ASN A 12 -33.76 16.59 16.90
C ASN A 12 -33.46 17.19 15.52
N HIS A 13 -32.23 17.52 15.20
CA HIS A 13 -31.84 18.29 14.01
C HIS A 13 -30.61 17.68 13.31
N LEU A 14 -30.64 17.71 11.99
CA LEU A 14 -29.49 17.46 11.15
C LEU A 14 -29.12 18.76 10.44
N HIS A 15 -27.97 19.29 10.74
CA HIS A 15 -27.41 20.45 10.06
C HIS A 15 -26.45 19.98 8.95
N ALA A 16 -26.70 20.44 7.72
CA ALA A 16 -25.89 20.05 6.56
C ALA A 16 -25.19 21.27 5.94
N GLN A 17 -23.91 21.14 5.68
CA GLN A 17 -23.09 22.16 5.03
C GLN A 17 -22.33 21.55 3.86
N LEU A 18 -22.48 22.16 2.68
CA LEU A 18 -21.71 21.80 1.51
C LEU A 18 -20.52 22.74 1.35
N ILE A 19 -19.33 22.18 1.37
CA ILE A 19 -18.09 22.93 1.13
C ILE A 19 -17.63 22.64 -0.30
N ALA A 20 -17.41 23.70 -1.08
CA ALA A 20 -16.79 23.64 -2.37
C ALA A 20 -15.72 24.74 -2.53
N GLY A 21 -14.53 24.36 -2.99
CA GLY A 21 -13.42 25.31 -3.13
C GLY A 21 -12.99 25.98 -1.81
N GLY A 22 -13.20 25.32 -0.68
CA GLY A 22 -12.85 25.85 0.65
C GLY A 22 -13.91 26.78 1.26
N LYS A 23 -15.02 27.06 0.59
CA LYS A 23 -16.10 27.92 1.07
C LYS A 23 -17.40 27.14 1.25
N ILE A 24 -18.23 27.55 2.19
CA ILE A 24 -19.58 27.01 2.38
C ILE A 24 -20.45 27.54 1.21
N THR A 25 -20.95 26.64 0.39
CA THR A 25 -21.79 26.98 -0.79
C THR A 25 -23.26 26.75 -0.56
N ALA A 26 -23.63 25.86 0.35
CA ALA A 26 -24.99 25.62 0.77
C ALA A 26 -25.00 25.19 2.24
N GLN A 27 -26.05 25.61 2.95
CA GLN A 27 -26.27 25.28 4.35
C GLN A 27 -27.78 25.13 4.57
N GLN A 28 -28.18 24.02 5.20
CA GLN A 28 -29.58 23.76 5.50
C GLN A 28 -29.70 22.93 6.77
N GLU A 29 -30.76 23.18 7.52
CA GLU A 29 -31.12 22.43 8.71
C GLU A 29 -32.37 21.59 8.45
N PHE A 30 -32.38 20.37 8.97
CA PHE A 30 -33.45 19.40 8.80
C PHE A 30 -33.89 18.89 10.18
N SER A 31 -35.20 18.97 10.45
CA SER A 31 -35.78 18.40 11.66
C SER A 31 -36.07 16.89 11.46
N ASP A 32 -36.21 16.16 12.56
CA ASP A 32 -36.49 14.72 12.50
C ASP A 32 -37.96 14.43 12.19
N THR A 33 -38.49 14.98 11.06
CA THR A 33 -39.82 14.74 10.54
C THR A 33 -39.77 14.06 9.17
N PRO A 34 -40.81 13.33 8.76
CA PRO A 34 -40.86 12.68 7.46
C PRO A 34 -40.69 13.66 6.29
N GLU A 35 -41.30 14.85 6.39
CA GLU A 35 -41.23 15.91 5.38
C GLU A 35 -39.78 16.39 5.21
N SER A 36 -39.13 16.70 6.33
CA SER A 36 -37.76 17.21 6.32
C SER A 36 -36.74 16.14 5.87
N ARG A 37 -37.01 14.86 6.12
CA ARG A 37 -36.22 13.75 5.58
C ARG A 37 -36.35 13.65 4.05
N ASN A 38 -37.54 13.97 3.48
CA ASN A 38 -37.70 14.04 2.02
C ASN A 38 -36.93 15.22 1.43
N GLU A 39 -36.91 16.38 2.10
CA GLU A 39 -36.14 17.54 1.73
C GLU A 39 -34.60 17.20 1.76
N PHE A 40 -34.17 16.53 2.82
CA PHE A 40 -32.78 16.05 2.91
C PHE A 40 -32.45 15.08 1.78
N THR A 41 -33.39 14.18 1.41
CA THR A 41 -33.19 13.29 0.27
C THR A 41 -33.00 14.07 -1.04
N ALA A 42 -33.82 15.10 -1.27
CA ALA A 42 -33.65 15.96 -2.44
C ALA A 42 -32.33 16.77 -2.41
N PHE A 43 -31.95 17.22 -1.24
CA PHE A 43 -30.67 17.94 -1.04
C PHE A 43 -29.47 17.06 -1.40
N VAL A 44 -29.37 15.85 -0.85
CA VAL A 44 -28.21 14.97 -1.03
C VAL A 44 -28.17 14.29 -2.40
N SER A 45 -29.31 14.14 -3.11
CA SER A 45 -29.38 13.50 -4.44
C SER A 45 -28.51 14.18 -5.49
N ARG A 46 -28.15 15.43 -5.30
CA ARG A 46 -27.33 16.24 -6.22
C ARG A 46 -25.86 16.30 -5.82
N ILE A 47 -25.48 15.66 -4.69
CA ILE A 47 -24.16 15.80 -4.10
C ILE A 47 -23.29 14.60 -4.43
N ASN A 48 -22.15 14.85 -5.07
CA ASN A 48 -21.15 13.84 -5.46
C ASN A 48 -19.84 13.95 -4.64
N HIS A 49 -19.88 14.63 -3.52
CA HIS A 49 -18.71 14.84 -2.66
C HIS A 49 -18.75 13.90 -1.46
N PRO A 50 -17.60 13.58 -0.86
CA PRO A 50 -17.58 12.77 0.35
C PRO A 50 -18.34 13.46 1.48
N ALA A 51 -19.17 12.68 2.18
CA ALA A 51 -19.91 13.12 3.34
C ALA A 51 -19.21 12.68 4.63
N TYR A 52 -19.22 13.55 5.63
CA TYR A 52 -18.73 13.29 6.99
C TYR A 52 -19.90 13.56 7.95
N LEU A 53 -20.28 12.55 8.71
CA LEU A 53 -21.35 12.66 9.69
C LEU A 53 -20.73 12.85 11.08
N LEU A 54 -20.85 14.04 11.64
CA LEU A 54 -20.54 14.34 13.02
C LEU A 54 -21.82 14.18 13.84
N VAL A 55 -21.75 13.47 14.94
CA VAL A 55 -22.87 13.31 15.87
C VAL A 55 -22.53 13.97 17.19
N ASP A 56 -23.53 14.64 17.78
CA ASP A 56 -23.48 15.17 19.12
C ASP A 56 -24.75 14.77 19.87
N LEU A 57 -24.68 13.60 20.51
CA LEU A 57 -25.81 12.90 21.11
C LEU A 57 -25.53 12.61 22.58
N ILE A 58 -26.59 12.57 23.38
CA ILE A 58 -26.52 12.13 24.78
C ILE A 58 -26.19 10.66 24.88
N GLU A 59 -26.70 9.88 23.94
CA GLU A 59 -26.63 8.43 23.88
C GLU A 59 -25.28 7.95 23.34
N GLU A 60 -24.19 8.56 23.78
CA GLU A 60 -22.83 8.12 23.55
C GLU A 60 -22.24 7.62 24.86
N ASP A 61 -21.84 6.36 24.92
CA ASP A 61 -21.25 5.72 26.09
C ASP A 61 -19.77 5.44 25.90
N PHE A 62 -19.02 5.56 27.00
CA PHE A 62 -17.57 5.36 27.04
C PHE A 62 -17.21 4.38 28.15
N ARG A 63 -16.43 3.35 27.80
CA ARG A 63 -15.99 2.35 28.77
C ARG A 63 -14.53 2.01 28.59
N GLN A 64 -13.76 2.11 29.65
CA GLN A 64 -12.38 1.68 29.65
C GLN A 64 -12.26 0.22 30.05
N GLU A 65 -11.38 -0.48 29.39
CA GLU A 65 -11.09 -1.88 29.66
C GLU A 65 -9.64 -2.20 29.30
N THR A 66 -8.94 -2.90 30.20
CA THR A 66 -7.62 -3.44 29.91
C THR A 66 -7.76 -4.81 29.29
N ILE A 67 -7.21 -4.98 28.10
CA ILE A 67 -7.27 -6.24 27.35
C ILE A 67 -5.86 -6.76 27.04
N PRO A 68 -5.68 -8.08 26.90
CA PRO A 68 -4.42 -8.64 26.43
C PRO A 68 -3.99 -8.04 25.10
N HIS A 69 -2.69 -7.73 24.94
CA HIS A 69 -2.16 -7.30 23.65
C HIS A 69 -2.19 -8.47 22.67
N LEU A 70 -3.03 -8.37 21.66
CA LEU A 70 -3.17 -9.32 20.55
C LEU A 70 -3.01 -8.61 19.21
N ILE A 71 -2.66 -9.37 18.18
CA ILE A 71 -2.53 -8.86 16.80
C ILE A 71 -3.41 -9.65 15.83
N GLY A 72 -3.71 -9.04 14.67
CA GLY A 72 -4.43 -9.73 13.59
C GLY A 72 -5.85 -10.20 13.97
N SER A 73 -6.23 -11.38 13.53
CA SER A 73 -7.58 -11.93 13.70
C SER A 73 -7.96 -12.16 15.18
N SER A 74 -7.01 -12.55 16.02
CA SER A 74 -7.24 -12.76 17.46
C SER A 74 -7.63 -11.48 18.17
N ARG A 75 -6.99 -10.34 17.80
CA ARG A 75 -7.36 -9.02 18.32
C ARG A 75 -8.79 -8.67 17.89
N ASN A 76 -9.11 -8.85 16.63
CA ASN A 76 -10.45 -8.54 16.12
C ASN A 76 -11.53 -9.40 16.79
N ALA A 77 -11.28 -10.69 16.99
CA ALA A 77 -12.21 -11.58 17.68
C ALA A 77 -12.43 -11.16 19.16
N LEU A 78 -11.36 -10.73 19.86
CA LEU A 78 -11.48 -10.23 21.23
C LEU A 78 -12.29 -8.94 21.28
N LEU A 79 -12.00 -7.97 20.38
CA LEU A 79 -12.75 -6.71 20.30
C LEU A 79 -14.23 -6.96 20.01
N GLN A 80 -14.56 -7.86 19.08
CA GLN A 80 -15.94 -8.21 18.78
C GLN A 80 -16.66 -8.80 20.00
N ARG A 81 -16.03 -9.73 20.73
CA ARG A 81 -16.59 -10.27 21.96
C ARG A 81 -16.86 -9.19 23.01
N LYS A 82 -15.93 -8.23 23.17
CA LYS A 82 -16.11 -7.09 24.07
C LYS A 82 -17.23 -6.16 23.63
N PHE A 83 -17.34 -5.89 22.34
CA PHE A 83 -18.47 -5.13 21.80
C PHE A 83 -19.82 -5.79 22.03
N GLU A 84 -19.91 -7.10 21.90
CA GLU A 84 -21.14 -7.83 22.18
C GLU A 84 -21.48 -7.88 23.66
N GLN A 85 -20.46 -7.87 24.50
CA GLN A 85 -20.63 -7.80 25.95
C GLN A 85 -21.15 -6.41 26.38
N PHE A 86 -20.61 -5.31 25.82
CA PHE A 86 -20.89 -3.94 26.27
C PHE A 86 -22.01 -3.28 25.46
N TYR A 87 -22.05 -3.50 24.16
CA TYR A 87 -22.83 -2.72 23.19
C TYR A 87 -23.55 -3.62 22.17
N ARG A 88 -24.28 -4.63 22.65
CA ARG A 88 -24.95 -5.61 21.77
C ARG A 88 -25.98 -4.95 20.84
N ASN A 89 -26.68 -3.92 21.31
CA ASN A 89 -27.87 -3.36 20.66
C ASN A 89 -27.57 -2.28 19.62
N THR A 90 -26.28 -1.97 19.36
CA THR A 90 -25.92 -0.94 18.39
C THR A 90 -24.83 -1.42 17.44
N PRO A 91 -24.92 -1.10 16.14
CA PRO A 91 -23.82 -1.32 15.20
C PRO A 91 -22.75 -0.22 15.23
N PHE A 92 -23.04 0.93 15.87
CA PHE A 92 -22.18 2.11 15.94
C PHE A 92 -21.27 2.03 17.15
N ARG A 93 -20.19 1.31 17.02
CA ARG A 93 -19.25 1.00 18.10
C ARG A 93 -17.81 1.04 17.60
N GLN A 94 -16.91 1.49 18.45
CA GLN A 94 -15.48 1.55 18.16
C GLN A 94 -14.64 1.29 19.40
N ALA A 95 -13.37 0.96 19.19
CA ALA A 95 -12.38 0.80 20.25
C ALA A 95 -11.11 1.56 19.88
N THR A 96 -10.67 2.43 20.79
CA THR A 96 -9.46 3.22 20.61
C THR A 96 -8.42 2.81 21.65
N LEU A 97 -7.19 2.60 21.22
CA LEU A 97 -6.08 2.32 22.12
C LEU A 97 -5.71 3.62 22.85
N LEU A 98 -5.85 3.64 24.18
CA LEU A 98 -5.40 4.74 25.03
C LEU A 98 -3.89 4.64 25.29
N GLN A 99 -3.46 3.50 25.80
CA GLN A 99 -2.04 3.23 26.05
C GLN A 99 -1.76 1.72 26.06
N ARG A 100 -0.48 1.39 25.93
CA ARG A 100 0.04 0.06 26.21
C ARG A 100 0.81 0.11 27.51
N GLN A 101 0.54 -0.82 28.43
CA GLN A 101 1.25 -0.92 29.68
C GLN A 101 2.73 -1.21 29.42
N LYS A 102 3.62 -0.49 30.12
CA LYS A 102 5.08 -0.61 29.94
C LYS A 102 5.68 -1.77 30.71
N THR A 103 4.98 -2.24 31.75
CA THR A 103 5.44 -3.28 32.69
C THR A 103 4.50 -4.48 32.68
N GLY A 104 4.98 -5.64 33.11
CA GLY A 104 4.21 -6.88 33.19
C GLY A 104 3.90 -7.46 31.80
N ARG A 105 2.65 -7.86 31.60
CA ARG A 105 2.16 -8.53 30.38
C ARG A 105 2.03 -7.62 29.16
N ARG A 106 2.23 -6.31 29.33
CA ARG A 106 2.07 -5.28 28.29
C ARG A 106 0.67 -5.26 27.68
N ASP A 107 -0.34 -5.36 28.54
CA ASP A 107 -1.74 -5.30 28.13
C ASP A 107 -2.08 -3.93 27.53
N ASP A 108 -3.11 -3.86 26.70
CA ASP A 108 -3.58 -2.65 26.05
C ASP A 108 -4.76 -2.07 26.83
N ASP A 109 -4.64 -0.82 27.29
CA ASP A 109 -5.77 -0.07 27.88
C ASP A 109 -6.57 0.54 26.73
N MET A 110 -7.80 0.09 26.58
CA MET A 110 -8.69 0.46 25.46
C MET A 110 -9.87 1.29 25.97
N LEU A 111 -10.23 2.30 25.17
CA LEU A 111 -11.51 2.98 25.30
C LEU A 111 -12.49 2.37 24.29
N PHE A 112 -13.49 1.71 24.80
CA PHE A 112 -14.66 1.24 24.04
C PHE A 112 -15.71 2.34 24.08
N SER A 113 -16.22 2.73 22.92
CA SER A 113 -17.30 3.70 22.82
C SER A 113 -18.37 3.27 21.84
N ALA A 114 -19.59 3.68 22.07
CA ALA A 114 -20.71 3.36 21.21
C ALA A 114 -21.81 4.44 21.26
N LEU A 115 -22.49 4.60 20.13
CA LEU A 115 -23.73 5.36 20.04
C LEU A 115 -24.87 4.38 20.34
N THR A 116 -25.44 4.48 21.55
CA THR A 116 -26.31 3.45 22.14
C THR A 116 -27.74 3.49 21.60
N ASN A 117 -28.13 4.60 20.97
CA ASN A 117 -29.45 4.76 20.34
C ASN A 117 -29.33 4.85 18.81
N PRO A 118 -29.29 3.73 18.09
CA PRO A 118 -29.17 3.71 16.65
C PRO A 118 -30.38 4.34 15.92
N ALA A 119 -31.54 4.46 16.58
CA ALA A 119 -32.73 5.01 15.97
C ALA A 119 -32.61 6.49 15.56
N LEU A 120 -31.74 7.25 16.24
CA LEU A 120 -31.45 8.64 15.90
C LEU A 120 -30.65 8.80 14.62
N ILE A 121 -29.80 7.82 14.32
CA ILE A 121 -28.81 7.91 13.24
C ILE A 121 -29.31 7.17 11.98
N THR A 122 -29.92 6.02 12.17
CA THR A 122 -30.29 5.09 11.08
C THR A 122 -31.16 5.73 9.99
N PRO A 123 -32.19 6.57 10.30
CA PRO A 123 -33.01 7.20 9.27
C PRO A 123 -32.18 8.05 8.29
N TRP A 124 -31.30 8.89 8.82
CA TRP A 124 -30.43 9.77 8.03
C TRP A 124 -29.40 8.97 7.24
N LEU A 125 -28.82 7.95 7.88
CA LEU A 125 -27.86 7.06 7.25
C LEU A 125 -28.46 6.29 6.09
N ASN A 126 -29.70 5.79 6.24
CA ASN A 126 -30.40 5.07 5.18
C ASN A 126 -30.62 5.96 3.94
N ILE A 127 -30.93 7.24 4.14
CA ILE A 127 -31.04 8.21 3.04
C ILE A 127 -29.71 8.36 2.31
N LEU A 128 -28.61 8.54 3.06
CA LEU A 128 -27.27 8.65 2.46
C LEU A 128 -26.89 7.40 1.65
N LEU A 129 -27.19 6.22 2.19
CA LEU A 129 -26.93 4.95 1.52
C LEU A 129 -27.82 4.75 0.29
N ALA A 130 -29.12 5.06 0.38
CA ALA A 130 -30.04 4.97 -0.75
C ALA A 130 -29.65 5.90 -1.91
N GLN A 131 -29.17 7.10 -1.60
CA GLN A 131 -28.67 8.06 -2.57
C GLN A 131 -27.22 7.81 -2.99
N LYS A 132 -26.59 6.73 -2.50
CA LYS A 132 -25.20 6.34 -2.81
C LYS A 132 -24.18 7.43 -2.50
N VAL A 133 -24.47 8.28 -1.50
CA VAL A 133 -23.55 9.33 -1.06
C VAL A 133 -22.29 8.68 -0.47
N PRO A 134 -21.09 9.10 -0.84
CA PRO A 134 -19.85 8.51 -0.34
C PRO A 134 -19.57 8.94 1.11
N LEU A 135 -20.16 8.25 2.09
CA LEU A 135 -19.97 8.53 3.51
C LEU A 135 -18.59 8.08 3.96
N ALA A 136 -17.74 9.03 4.39
CA ALA A 136 -16.38 8.79 4.84
C ALA A 136 -16.31 8.17 6.24
N GLY A 137 -17.25 8.53 7.10
CA GLY A 137 -17.32 7.99 8.46
C GLY A 137 -18.41 8.67 9.29
N ILE A 138 -18.64 8.13 10.49
CA ILE A 138 -19.52 8.68 11.52
C ILE A 138 -18.62 8.97 12.74
N TYR A 139 -18.52 10.22 13.12
CA TYR A 139 -17.64 10.75 14.15
C TYR A 139 -18.46 11.39 15.26
N SER A 140 -17.87 11.57 16.44
CA SER A 140 -18.53 12.32 17.53
C SER A 140 -17.70 13.51 17.96
N VAL A 141 -18.34 14.50 18.55
CA VAL A 141 -17.70 15.71 19.08
C VAL A 141 -16.61 15.38 20.11
N PRO A 142 -16.80 14.46 21.08
CA PRO A 142 -15.75 14.07 21.99
C PRO A 142 -14.47 13.56 21.33
N GLN A 143 -14.58 12.84 20.22
CA GLN A 143 -13.41 12.32 19.48
C GLN A 143 -12.61 13.44 18.80
N LEU A 144 -13.29 14.50 18.38
CA LEU A 144 -12.68 15.67 17.75
C LEU A 144 -12.13 16.66 18.76
N SER A 145 -12.37 16.45 20.04
CA SER A 145 -11.96 17.39 21.10
C SER A 145 -10.50 17.26 21.49
N ALA A 146 -9.84 16.11 21.23
CA ALA A 146 -8.47 15.88 21.65
C ALA A 146 -7.47 16.93 21.10
N PRO A 147 -7.49 17.36 19.82
CA PRO A 147 -6.60 18.40 19.33
C PRO A 147 -6.78 19.78 19.97
N LEU A 148 -7.95 20.02 20.57
CA LEU A 148 -8.24 21.31 21.23
C LEU A 148 -7.59 21.43 22.61
N ILE A 149 -6.95 20.38 23.08
CA ILE A 149 -6.31 20.30 24.40
C ILE A 149 -4.82 19.95 24.33
N GLU A 150 -4.26 19.69 23.14
CA GLU A 150 -2.85 19.26 22.98
C GLU A 150 -1.84 20.25 23.56
N ASP A 151 -2.17 21.55 23.57
CA ASP A 151 -1.32 22.63 24.10
C ASP A 151 -1.41 22.80 25.61
N HIS A 152 -2.33 22.12 26.30
CA HIS A 152 -2.57 22.29 27.72
C HIS A 152 -1.65 21.40 28.56
N PRO A 153 -0.96 21.94 29.59
CA PRO A 153 0.04 21.17 30.34
C PRO A 153 -0.53 20.20 31.39
N SER A 154 -1.83 20.28 31.71
CA SER A 154 -2.42 19.53 32.82
C SER A 154 -2.78 18.09 32.42
N ASP A 155 -2.56 17.17 33.36
CA ASP A 155 -2.97 15.77 33.23
C ASP A 155 -4.48 15.57 33.38
N TYR A 156 -5.19 16.43 34.09
CA TYR A 156 -6.62 16.36 34.36
C TYR A 156 -7.33 17.58 33.82
N LEU A 157 -7.98 17.44 32.70
CA LEU A 157 -8.62 18.53 31.98
C LEU A 157 -10.08 18.21 31.66
N LEU A 158 -10.97 19.14 31.98
CA LEU A 158 -12.36 19.14 31.54
C LEU A 158 -12.52 20.21 30.45
N LEU A 159 -12.79 19.78 29.23
CA LEU A 159 -13.16 20.66 28.13
C LEU A 159 -14.66 20.88 28.13
N ILE A 160 -15.08 22.13 28.12
CA ILE A 160 -16.48 22.55 28.01
C ILE A 160 -16.65 23.27 26.69
N SER A 161 -17.56 22.78 25.89
CA SER A 161 -18.02 23.40 24.63
C SER A 161 -19.54 23.44 24.57
N TRP A 162 -20.05 24.33 23.79
CA TRP A 162 -21.48 24.45 23.55
C TRP A 162 -21.76 24.29 22.07
N GLU A 163 -22.63 23.34 21.76
CA GLU A 163 -23.19 23.13 20.45
C GLU A 163 -24.66 23.50 20.50
N LYS A 164 -25.00 24.61 19.85
CA LYS A 164 -26.32 25.27 19.95
C LYS A 164 -27.50 24.32 19.69
N SER A 165 -27.35 23.37 18.78
CA SER A 165 -28.37 22.38 18.43
C SER A 165 -28.40 21.15 19.33
N ALA A 166 -27.37 20.92 20.14
CA ALA A 166 -27.21 19.72 20.97
C ALA A 166 -27.23 20.02 22.49
N GLY A 167 -26.43 20.99 22.94
CA GLY A 167 -26.33 21.35 24.34
C GLY A 167 -24.91 21.66 24.83
N LEU A 168 -24.71 21.54 26.14
CA LEU A 168 -23.43 21.73 26.80
C LEU A 168 -22.67 20.41 26.82
N ARG A 169 -21.59 20.33 26.07
CA ARG A 169 -20.68 19.17 26.05
C ARG A 169 -19.57 19.36 27.07
N GLN A 170 -19.36 18.37 27.88
CA GLN A 170 -18.35 18.32 28.92
C GLN A 170 -17.52 17.06 28.74
N THR A 171 -16.29 17.22 28.24
CA THR A 171 -15.39 16.11 27.88
C THR A 171 -14.19 16.09 28.80
N PHE A 172 -14.05 15.02 29.56
CA PHE A 172 -12.95 14.86 30.52
C PHE A 172 -11.81 14.06 29.91
N PHE A 173 -10.61 14.59 30.09
CA PHE A 173 -9.36 13.97 29.67
C PHE A 173 -8.45 13.71 30.88
N SER A 174 -7.80 12.58 30.87
CA SER A 174 -6.69 12.28 31.76
C SER A 174 -5.46 11.94 30.92
N GLN A 175 -4.33 12.62 31.21
CA GLN A 175 -3.10 12.49 30.41
C GLN A 175 -3.35 12.70 28.90
N HIS A 176 -4.12 13.72 28.56
CA HIS A 176 -4.54 14.08 27.18
C HIS A 176 -5.34 12.97 26.46
N ARG A 177 -5.92 12.00 27.20
CA ARG A 177 -6.71 10.92 26.63
C ARG A 177 -8.14 11.06 27.10
N LEU A 178 -9.06 10.96 26.14
CA LEU A 178 -10.50 10.95 26.41
C LEU A 178 -10.85 9.83 27.39
N GLN A 179 -11.51 10.19 28.46
CA GLN A 179 -11.99 9.26 29.49
C GLN A 179 -13.49 9.09 29.42
N ILE A 180 -14.20 10.21 29.48
CA ILE A 180 -15.67 10.28 29.45
C ILE A 180 -16.10 11.61 28.86
N SER A 181 -17.24 11.61 28.23
CA SER A 181 -17.92 12.83 27.78
C SER A 181 -19.39 12.78 28.14
N ARG A 182 -19.93 13.91 28.56
CA ARG A 182 -21.33 14.08 28.91
C ARG A 182 -21.91 15.26 28.13
N LEU A 183 -23.07 15.06 27.55
CA LEU A 183 -23.88 16.11 26.92
C LEU A 183 -25.08 16.42 27.82
N THR A 184 -25.26 17.66 28.14
CA THR A 184 -26.45 18.13 28.86
C THR A 184 -27.28 18.99 27.89
N PRO A 185 -28.51 18.60 27.53
CA PRO A 185 -29.39 19.44 26.73
C PRO A 185 -29.66 20.77 27.43
N ILE A 186 -29.70 21.83 26.64
CA ILE A 186 -30.01 23.19 27.15
C ILE A 186 -31.42 23.54 26.67
N ASN A 187 -32.24 24.03 27.59
CA ASN A 187 -33.54 24.55 27.24
C ASN A 187 -33.42 25.89 26.49
N ALA A 188 -34.40 26.21 25.64
CA ALA A 188 -34.37 27.40 24.79
C ALA A 188 -34.21 28.72 25.57
N ASP A 189 -34.64 28.77 26.82
CA ASP A 189 -34.54 29.94 27.69
C ASP A 189 -33.25 29.99 28.54
N GLN A 190 -32.39 29.01 28.43
CA GLN A 190 -31.17 28.88 29.20
C GLN A 190 -29.96 29.43 28.44
N THR A 191 -29.22 30.34 29.08
CA THR A 191 -27.98 30.86 28.49
C THR A 191 -26.82 29.86 28.63
N PHE A 192 -25.77 30.05 27.83
CA PHE A 192 -24.53 29.27 27.96
C PHE A 192 -23.95 29.40 29.37
N GLN A 193 -23.94 30.61 29.94
CA GLN A 193 -23.44 30.88 31.27
C GLN A 193 -24.22 30.12 32.34
N ASP A 194 -25.54 30.16 32.30
CA ASP A 194 -26.40 29.46 33.27
C ASP A 194 -26.17 27.96 33.23
N ALA A 195 -26.03 27.41 32.00
CA ALA A 195 -25.73 26.02 31.82
C ALA A 195 -24.38 25.61 32.41
N VAL A 196 -23.33 26.40 32.16
CA VAL A 196 -21.99 26.14 32.73
C VAL A 196 -22.02 26.23 34.26
N LEU A 197 -22.60 27.27 34.81
CA LEU A 197 -22.67 27.49 36.27
C LEU A 197 -23.44 26.36 36.99
N THR A 198 -24.45 25.80 36.31
CA THR A 198 -25.29 24.72 36.86
C THR A 198 -24.59 23.37 36.74
N GLU A 199 -24.05 23.08 35.59
CA GLU A 199 -23.58 21.71 35.25
C GLU A 199 -22.11 21.44 35.63
N LEU A 200 -21.26 22.46 35.69
CA LEU A 200 -19.86 22.27 36.04
C LEU A 200 -19.67 21.68 37.45
N PRO A 201 -20.35 22.18 38.52
CA PRO A 201 -20.25 21.57 39.84
C PRO A 201 -20.75 20.13 39.88
N ARG A 202 -21.82 19.82 39.15
CA ARG A 202 -22.39 18.46 39.02
C ARG A 202 -21.39 17.51 38.35
N THR A 203 -20.78 17.95 37.29
CA THR A 203 -19.78 17.13 36.56
C THR A 203 -18.53 16.95 37.40
N PHE A 204 -18.07 17.94 38.15
CA PHE A 204 -16.95 17.79 39.05
C PHE A 204 -17.21 16.74 40.12
N GLN A 205 -18.40 16.76 40.74
CA GLN A 205 -18.79 15.74 41.73
C GLN A 205 -18.93 14.34 41.07
N TYR A 206 -19.42 14.30 39.86
CA TYR A 206 -19.54 13.04 39.09
C TYR A 206 -18.16 12.42 38.81
N LEU A 207 -17.17 13.23 38.36
CA LEU A 207 -15.80 12.78 38.15
C LEU A 207 -15.16 12.26 39.45
N LYS A 208 -15.39 12.92 40.58
CA LYS A 208 -14.95 12.44 41.91
C LYS A 208 -15.62 11.11 42.28
N SER A 209 -16.92 10.97 42.05
CA SER A 209 -17.67 9.76 42.36
C SER A 209 -17.21 8.52 41.54
N LEU A 210 -16.75 8.75 40.33
CA LEU A 210 -16.17 7.69 39.47
C LEU A 210 -14.67 7.44 39.74
N SER A 211 -14.09 8.15 40.70
CA SER A 211 -12.65 8.06 40.99
C SER A 211 -11.74 8.40 39.79
N LEU A 212 -12.26 9.15 38.82
CA LEU A 212 -11.52 9.59 37.63
C LEU A 212 -10.59 10.77 37.96
N LEU A 213 -10.94 11.57 38.98
CA LEU A 213 -10.11 12.60 39.51
C LEU A 213 -9.58 12.17 40.88
N PRO A 214 -8.27 11.85 41.03
CA PRO A 214 -7.70 11.45 42.31
C PRO A 214 -7.79 12.57 43.35
N GLY A 215 -7.91 12.17 44.63
CA GLY A 215 -7.97 13.14 45.73
C GLY A 215 -6.74 14.03 45.78
N GLY A 216 -6.94 15.34 45.98
CA GLY A 216 -5.87 16.34 46.06
C GLY A 216 -5.35 16.82 44.70
N GLN A 217 -5.87 16.31 43.57
CA GLN A 217 -5.56 16.81 42.23
C GLN A 217 -6.49 17.99 41.87
N THR A 218 -5.95 19.00 41.22
CA THR A 218 -6.71 20.12 40.68
C THR A 218 -7.25 19.74 39.29
N LEU A 219 -8.53 20.04 39.02
CA LEU A 219 -9.14 19.93 37.73
C LEU A 219 -8.95 21.23 36.96
N ASP A 220 -8.27 21.16 35.82
CA ASP A 220 -8.24 22.27 34.90
C ASP A 220 -9.50 22.24 34.02
N VAL A 221 -10.19 23.37 33.92
CA VAL A 221 -11.44 23.48 33.16
C VAL A 221 -11.22 24.47 32.02
N ARG A 222 -11.16 23.96 30.81
CA ARG A 222 -11.04 24.77 29.60
C ARG A 222 -12.43 25.04 29.03
N LEU A 223 -12.78 26.32 28.97
CA LEU A 223 -14.08 26.80 28.49
C LEU A 223 -13.90 27.41 27.10
N LEU A 224 -14.60 26.88 26.12
CA LEU A 224 -14.66 27.42 24.77
C LEU A 224 -15.89 28.32 24.66
N GLY A 225 -15.73 29.55 24.19
CA GLY A 225 -16.87 30.42 24.02
C GLY A 225 -16.53 31.74 23.33
N HIS A 226 -17.57 32.55 23.13
CA HIS A 226 -17.42 33.92 22.66
C HIS A 226 -16.91 34.83 23.79
N ARG A 227 -16.18 35.84 23.42
CA ARG A 227 -15.54 36.77 24.38
C ARG A 227 -16.50 37.36 25.41
N SER A 228 -17.72 37.74 25.00
CA SER A 228 -18.74 38.29 25.92
C SER A 228 -19.08 37.30 27.03
N ASP A 229 -19.43 36.08 26.62
CA ASP A 229 -19.92 35.03 27.52
C ASP A 229 -18.79 34.54 28.46
N LEU A 230 -17.56 34.43 27.92
CA LEU A 230 -16.40 34.07 28.73
C LEU A 230 -16.06 35.15 29.76
N SER A 231 -16.25 36.46 29.47
CA SER A 231 -16.02 37.55 30.43
C SER A 231 -17.05 37.53 31.56
N GLU A 232 -18.30 37.23 31.26
CA GLU A 232 -19.36 37.04 32.24
C GLU A 232 -19.11 35.82 33.12
N LEU A 233 -18.76 34.69 32.54
CA LEU A 233 -18.39 33.46 33.26
C LEU A 233 -17.16 33.67 34.18
N LYS A 234 -16.16 34.43 33.71
CA LYS A 234 -14.99 34.74 34.51
C LYS A 234 -15.34 35.56 35.77
N ALA A 235 -16.37 36.42 35.69
CA ALA A 235 -16.86 37.18 36.82
C ALA A 235 -17.75 36.34 37.76
N ALA A 236 -18.51 35.38 37.22
CA ALA A 236 -19.48 34.58 37.96
C ALA A 236 -18.88 33.30 38.60
N LEU A 237 -17.85 32.72 38.03
CA LEU A 237 -17.26 31.49 38.53
C LEU A 237 -16.48 31.73 39.84
N PRO A 238 -16.72 30.90 40.87
CA PRO A 238 -16.04 31.05 42.15
C PRO A 238 -14.57 30.66 42.02
N VAL A 239 -13.70 31.39 42.73
CA VAL A 239 -12.31 30.98 42.90
C VAL A 239 -12.28 29.70 43.75
N SER A 240 -11.75 28.62 43.16
CA SER A 240 -11.67 27.31 43.79
C SER A 240 -10.23 26.83 43.90
N LEU A 241 -9.89 26.14 44.98
CA LEU A 241 -8.60 25.44 45.11
C LEU A 241 -8.58 24.12 44.29
N ASP A 242 -9.74 23.58 44.04
CA ASP A 242 -9.89 22.29 43.36
C ASP A 242 -10.04 22.42 41.82
N MET A 243 -10.32 23.64 41.31
CA MET A 243 -10.54 23.89 39.88
C MET A 243 -9.77 25.12 39.42
N ARG A 244 -9.10 25.02 38.27
CA ARG A 244 -8.50 26.15 37.55
C ARG A 244 -9.25 26.35 36.23
N TYR A 245 -9.52 27.59 35.88
CA TYR A 245 -10.27 27.94 34.69
C TYR A 245 -9.34 28.51 33.62
N ASP A 246 -9.44 27.94 32.41
CA ASP A 246 -8.77 28.38 31.20
C ASP A 246 -9.82 28.80 30.18
N PHE A 247 -9.85 30.07 29.83
CA PHE A 247 -10.86 30.66 28.95
C PHE A 247 -10.27 30.82 27.55
N VAL A 248 -10.82 30.11 26.58
CA VAL A 248 -10.35 30.10 25.18
C VAL A 248 -11.42 30.69 24.27
N GLU A 249 -11.10 31.84 23.67
CA GLU A 249 -12.00 32.46 22.68
C GLU A 249 -12.09 31.64 21.42
N LEU A 250 -13.31 31.32 20.95
CA LEU A 250 -13.56 30.58 19.74
C LEU A 250 -12.91 31.23 18.49
N ILE A 251 -12.89 32.56 18.45
CA ILE A 251 -12.28 33.30 17.34
C ILE A 251 -10.76 33.08 17.26
N GLU A 252 -10.11 32.96 18.42
CA GLU A 252 -8.65 32.69 18.49
C GLU A 252 -8.38 31.24 18.07
N LEU A 253 -9.22 30.32 18.53
CA LEU A 253 -9.15 28.93 18.13
C LEU A 253 -9.41 28.74 16.62
N ALA A 254 -10.40 29.45 16.08
CA ALA A 254 -10.69 29.49 14.64
C ALA A 254 -9.48 29.97 13.83
N ARG A 255 -8.81 31.04 14.28
CA ARG A 255 -7.59 31.55 13.63
C ARG A 255 -6.45 30.54 13.63
N ARG A 256 -6.21 29.86 14.77
CA ARG A 256 -5.17 28.82 14.88
C ARG A 256 -5.41 27.66 13.89
N HIS A 257 -6.66 27.36 13.62
CA HIS A 257 -7.06 26.31 12.68
C HIS A 257 -7.38 26.80 11.26
N CYS A 258 -7.03 28.05 10.91
CA CYS A 258 -7.26 28.66 9.59
C CYS A 258 -8.74 28.64 9.15
N ILE A 259 -9.65 28.89 10.09
CA ILE A 259 -11.09 28.96 9.84
C ILE A 259 -11.44 30.44 9.58
N GLU A 260 -11.90 30.77 8.38
CA GLU A 260 -12.28 32.14 7.96
C GLU A 260 -13.68 32.55 8.48
N GLN A 261 -14.23 31.90 9.48
CA GLN A 261 -15.61 32.11 9.90
C GLN A 261 -15.70 33.07 11.07
N HIS A 262 -16.72 33.91 11.06
CA HIS A 262 -17.01 34.83 12.18
C HIS A 262 -17.79 34.05 13.25
N CYS A 263 -17.12 33.79 14.37
CA CYS A 263 -17.80 33.27 15.57
C CYS A 263 -18.55 34.45 16.24
N THR A 264 -19.87 34.48 16.06
CA THR A 264 -20.73 35.54 16.61
C THR A 264 -21.32 35.19 17.97
N ASP A 265 -21.26 33.96 18.36
CA ASP A 265 -21.75 33.39 19.62
C ASP A 265 -20.78 32.29 20.14
N SER A 266 -21.15 31.66 21.26
CA SER A 266 -20.35 30.59 21.86
C SER A 266 -20.55 29.22 21.23
N ASP A 267 -21.22 29.12 20.07
CA ASP A 267 -21.42 27.85 19.35
C ASP A 267 -20.11 27.32 18.74
N ALA A 268 -19.63 26.20 19.26
CA ALA A 268 -18.40 25.55 18.83
C ALA A 268 -18.61 24.58 17.62
N SER A 269 -19.85 24.35 17.19
CA SER A 269 -20.21 23.40 16.14
C SER A 269 -19.37 23.55 14.87
N GLN A 270 -19.15 24.81 14.45
CA GLN A 270 -18.38 25.12 13.24
C GLN A 270 -16.91 24.73 13.36
N ILE A 271 -16.34 24.86 14.55
CA ILE A 271 -14.94 24.47 14.79
C ILE A 271 -14.77 22.95 14.63
N PHE A 272 -15.68 22.18 15.22
CA PHE A 272 -15.64 20.72 15.10
C PHE A 272 -15.89 20.25 13.66
N LEU A 273 -16.85 20.83 12.96
CA LEU A 273 -17.10 20.50 11.54
C LEU A 273 -15.91 20.83 10.66
N HIS A 274 -15.28 21.98 10.87
CA HIS A 274 -14.11 22.39 10.10
C HIS A 274 -12.90 21.51 10.40
N HIS A 275 -12.69 21.19 11.68
CA HIS A 275 -11.64 20.28 12.10
C HIS A 275 -11.81 18.90 11.49
N LEU A 276 -13.04 18.38 11.50
CA LEU A 276 -13.38 17.11 10.84
C LEU A 276 -13.09 17.13 9.34
N ALA A 277 -13.42 18.23 8.66
CA ALA A 277 -13.14 18.37 7.24
C ALA A 277 -11.64 18.46 6.91
N ALA A 278 -10.86 19.07 7.80
CA ALA A 278 -9.41 19.26 7.61
C ALA A 278 -8.62 17.98 7.91
N LYS A 279 -8.94 17.32 9.04
CA LYS A 279 -8.19 16.17 9.55
C LYS A 279 -9.14 15.15 10.19
N PRO A 280 -9.89 14.37 9.39
CA PRO A 280 -10.78 13.36 9.95
C PRO A 280 -9.99 12.29 10.72
N PRO A 281 -10.44 11.87 11.91
CA PRO A 281 -9.85 10.76 12.65
C PRO A 281 -9.87 9.45 11.85
N GLN A 282 -8.92 8.57 12.11
CA GLN A 282 -8.89 7.26 11.47
C GLN A 282 -9.97 6.32 12.00
N THR A 283 -10.31 6.46 13.28
CA THR A 283 -11.35 5.66 13.95
C THR A 283 -12.69 6.39 13.89
N HIS A 284 -13.76 5.66 13.61
CA HIS A 284 -15.11 6.16 13.48
C HIS A 284 -16.14 5.07 13.77
N TYR A 285 -17.38 5.44 14.04
CA TYR A 285 -18.47 4.52 14.35
C TYR A 285 -19.07 3.79 13.14
N ALA A 286 -18.78 4.22 11.93
CA ALA A 286 -19.31 3.57 10.73
C ALA A 286 -18.65 2.21 10.50
N ASN A 287 -19.44 1.22 10.12
CA ASN A 287 -18.95 -0.09 9.69
C ASN A 287 -18.65 -0.12 8.17
N ALA A 288 -18.10 -1.25 7.69
CA ALA A 288 -17.72 -1.40 6.29
C ALA A 288 -18.89 -1.19 5.31
N ASN A 289 -20.11 -1.58 5.68
CA ASN A 289 -21.29 -1.41 4.82
C ASN A 289 -21.65 0.07 4.67
N HIS A 290 -21.50 0.86 5.73
CA HIS A 290 -21.81 2.29 5.72
C HIS A 290 -20.84 3.08 4.85
N ILE A 291 -19.55 2.72 4.80
CA ILE A 291 -18.52 3.42 4.03
C ILE A 291 -18.25 2.82 2.65
N HIS A 292 -19.08 1.85 2.23
CA HIS A 292 -18.87 1.15 0.96
C HIS A 292 -18.76 2.11 -0.24
N TYR A 293 -19.69 3.07 -0.35
CA TYR A 293 -19.67 4.05 -1.44
C TYR A 293 -18.51 5.02 -1.37
N TYR A 294 -18.01 5.33 -0.17
CA TYR A 294 -16.78 6.11 -0.02
C TYR A 294 -15.54 5.35 -0.48
N THR A 295 -15.48 4.06 -0.19
CA THR A 295 -14.40 3.20 -0.66
C THR A 295 -14.38 3.13 -2.19
N LEU A 296 -15.54 2.97 -2.82
CA LEU A 296 -15.67 3.01 -4.29
C LEU A 296 -15.30 4.38 -4.87
N TRP A 297 -15.75 5.45 -4.21
CA TRP A 297 -15.40 6.83 -4.60
C TRP A 297 -13.88 7.07 -4.54
N ARG A 298 -13.22 6.65 -3.45
CA ARG A 298 -11.76 6.72 -3.33
C ARG A 298 -11.04 5.93 -4.41
N LEU A 299 -11.49 4.70 -4.65
CA LEU A 299 -10.91 3.83 -5.69
C LEU A 299 -11.04 4.46 -7.08
N ARG A 300 -12.23 4.98 -7.42
CA ARG A 300 -12.46 5.70 -8.68
C ARG A 300 -11.50 6.88 -8.85
N HIS A 301 -11.33 7.69 -7.81
CA HIS A 301 -10.41 8.82 -7.85
C HIS A 301 -8.95 8.38 -7.97
N ALA A 302 -8.54 7.35 -7.23
CA ALA A 302 -7.21 6.78 -7.35
C ALA A 302 -6.92 6.25 -8.76
N LEU A 303 -7.87 5.51 -9.35
CA LEU A 303 -7.75 5.01 -10.72
C LEU A 303 -7.66 6.16 -11.74
N ASN A 304 -8.47 7.21 -11.59
CA ASN A 304 -8.41 8.38 -12.45
C ASN A 304 -7.02 9.07 -12.38
N TRP A 305 -6.45 9.22 -11.18
CA TRP A 305 -5.10 9.77 -11.02
C TRP A 305 -4.02 8.89 -11.63
N ILE A 306 -4.11 7.56 -11.44
CA ILE A 306 -3.19 6.60 -12.06
C ILE A 306 -3.31 6.67 -13.58
N SER A 307 -4.53 6.71 -14.13
CA SER A 307 -4.76 6.82 -15.57
C SER A 307 -4.20 8.13 -16.14
N ALA A 308 -4.39 9.24 -15.43
CA ALA A 308 -3.83 10.52 -15.81
C ALA A 308 -2.29 10.52 -15.80
N ALA A 309 -1.68 9.90 -14.78
CA ALA A 309 -0.23 9.76 -14.68
C ALA A 309 0.34 8.87 -15.81
N LEU A 310 -0.35 7.76 -16.13
CA LEU A 310 0.04 6.89 -17.25
C LEU A 310 -0.06 7.59 -18.59
N LEU A 311 -1.15 8.35 -18.83
CA LEU A 311 -1.30 9.16 -20.04
C LEU A 311 -0.19 10.20 -20.15
N LEU A 312 0.13 10.89 -19.07
CA LEU A 312 1.22 11.87 -19.05
C LEU A 312 2.57 11.20 -19.34
N GLY A 313 2.82 10.03 -18.74
CA GLY A 313 4.02 9.23 -18.99
C GLY A 313 4.11 8.76 -20.45
N ALA A 314 2.99 8.32 -21.03
CA ALA A 314 2.94 7.92 -22.43
C ALA A 314 3.18 9.10 -23.41
N LEU A 315 2.58 10.26 -23.10
CA LEU A 315 2.80 11.48 -23.89
C LEU A 315 4.26 11.96 -23.83
N THR A 316 4.85 11.98 -22.64
CA THR A 316 6.26 12.37 -22.48
C THR A 316 7.21 11.38 -23.14
N GLY A 317 6.97 10.06 -22.97
CA GLY A 317 7.74 9.01 -23.64
C GLY A 317 7.61 9.09 -25.17
N GLY A 318 6.39 9.31 -25.67
CA GLY A 318 6.13 9.51 -27.09
C GLY A 318 6.84 10.75 -27.66
N MET A 319 6.81 11.87 -26.93
CA MET A 319 7.51 13.11 -27.33
C MET A 319 9.03 12.91 -27.36
N ILE A 320 9.60 12.23 -26.37
CA ILE A 320 11.03 11.87 -26.34
C ILE A 320 11.36 10.96 -27.53
N GLY A 321 10.51 9.94 -27.81
CA GLY A 321 10.69 9.03 -28.93
C GLY A 321 10.67 9.73 -30.30
N ILE A 322 9.74 10.67 -30.50
CA ILE A 322 9.66 11.48 -31.72
C ILE A 322 10.92 12.37 -31.83
N TRP A 323 11.34 12.98 -30.74
CA TRP A 323 12.53 13.82 -30.71
C TRP A 323 13.80 13.02 -31.03
N GLN A 324 14.01 11.87 -30.38
CA GLN A 324 15.11 10.94 -30.69
C GLN A 324 15.04 10.41 -32.13
N GLY A 325 13.84 10.05 -32.60
CA GLY A 325 13.62 9.63 -33.99
C GLY A 325 14.02 10.70 -35.00
N GLY A 326 13.71 11.97 -34.68
CA GLY A 326 14.13 13.10 -35.50
C GLY A 326 15.66 13.28 -35.59
N TRP A 327 16.37 13.06 -34.49
CA TRP A 327 17.83 13.08 -34.47
C TRP A 327 18.42 11.88 -35.23
N ASN A 328 17.97 10.68 -34.96
CA ASN A 328 18.43 9.46 -35.62
C ASN A 328 18.21 9.49 -37.14
N THR A 329 17.12 10.11 -37.63
CA THR A 329 16.88 10.25 -39.08
C THR A 329 17.82 11.27 -39.71
N ARG A 330 18.26 12.30 -38.99
CA ARG A 330 19.27 13.27 -39.48
C ARG A 330 20.64 12.59 -39.59
N ASP A 331 21.03 11.84 -38.54
CA ASP A 331 22.30 11.11 -38.53
C ASP A 331 22.32 10.01 -39.59
N ALA A 332 21.21 9.29 -39.78
CA ALA A 332 21.10 8.27 -40.82
C ALA A 332 21.20 8.91 -42.24
N ARG A 333 20.62 10.07 -42.46
CA ARG A 333 20.78 10.80 -43.75
C ARG A 333 22.22 11.26 -43.96
N ALA A 334 22.88 11.78 -42.93
CA ALA A 334 24.27 12.17 -43.01
C ALA A 334 25.17 10.98 -43.35
N MET A 335 25.01 9.83 -42.63
CA MET A 335 25.74 8.60 -42.90
C MET A 335 25.48 8.03 -44.29
N ASN A 336 24.21 8.05 -44.77
CA ASN A 336 23.91 7.63 -46.13
C ASN A 336 24.57 8.55 -47.18
N GLY A 337 24.64 9.85 -46.92
CA GLY A 337 25.35 10.80 -47.77
C GLY A 337 26.85 10.49 -47.86
N GLU A 338 27.50 10.19 -46.74
CA GLU A 338 28.91 9.78 -46.72
C GLU A 338 29.12 8.42 -47.41
N ALA A 339 28.24 7.43 -47.12
CA ALA A 339 28.30 6.13 -47.77
C ALA A 339 28.19 6.25 -49.31
N GLN A 340 27.31 7.12 -49.82
CA GLN A 340 27.21 7.35 -51.26
C GLN A 340 28.45 8.03 -51.86
N LYS A 341 29.07 8.96 -51.11
CA LYS A 341 30.35 9.55 -51.57
C LYS A 341 31.44 8.50 -51.66
N ILE A 342 31.59 7.66 -50.63
CA ILE A 342 32.61 6.56 -50.61
C ILE A 342 32.33 5.56 -51.73
N LEU A 343 31.04 5.22 -52.00
CA LEU A 343 30.69 4.34 -53.11
C LEU A 343 31.02 4.95 -54.48
N ASN A 344 30.79 6.23 -54.65
CA ASN A 344 31.13 6.92 -55.89
C ASN A 344 32.65 7.01 -56.09
N GLU A 345 33.41 7.31 -55.04
CA GLU A 345 34.86 7.27 -55.05
C GLU A 345 35.40 5.86 -55.36
N ALA A 346 34.85 4.85 -54.74
CA ALA A 346 35.20 3.46 -55.02
C ALA A 346 34.90 3.06 -56.47
N ARG A 347 33.77 3.53 -57.06
CA ARG A 347 33.47 3.32 -58.48
C ARG A 347 34.48 4.03 -59.36
N GLN A 348 34.83 5.26 -59.09
CA GLN A 348 35.84 6.01 -59.85
C GLN A 348 37.20 5.30 -59.81
N ILE A 349 37.59 4.77 -58.63
CA ILE A 349 38.81 4.00 -58.50
C ILE A 349 38.71 2.70 -59.28
N THR A 350 37.54 2.00 -59.23
CA THR A 350 37.32 0.73 -59.92
C THR A 350 37.38 0.92 -61.43
N ASP A 351 36.86 2.03 -61.96
CA ASP A 351 36.92 2.38 -63.41
C ASP A 351 38.32 2.67 -63.88
N THR A 352 39.28 2.97 -62.98
CA THR A 352 40.71 3.15 -63.34
C THR A 352 41.49 1.83 -63.38
N PHE A 353 40.94 0.69 -62.91
CA PHE A 353 41.64 -0.57 -62.98
C PHE A 353 41.67 -1.11 -64.43
N PRO A 354 42.79 -1.71 -64.86
CA PRO A 354 42.88 -2.36 -66.14
C PRO A 354 41.94 -3.56 -66.21
N ASN A 355 41.25 -3.73 -67.34
CA ASN A 355 40.38 -4.86 -67.60
C ASN A 355 41.14 -6.22 -67.50
N THR A 356 40.88 -6.94 -66.44
CA THR A 356 41.41 -8.31 -66.28
C THR A 356 40.43 -9.34 -66.83
N HIS A 357 40.94 -10.47 -67.37
CA HIS A 357 40.15 -11.55 -67.96
C HIS A 357 39.18 -12.27 -66.99
N VAL A 358 39.29 -12.00 -65.67
CA VAL A 358 38.45 -12.54 -64.62
C VAL A 358 37.85 -11.38 -63.84
N PRO A 359 36.49 -11.35 -63.68
CA PRO A 359 35.81 -10.31 -62.90
C PRO A 359 36.34 -10.23 -61.46
N ALA A 360 36.51 -9.00 -60.95
CA ALA A 360 37.01 -8.76 -59.58
C ALA A 360 36.06 -9.37 -58.51
N SER A 361 34.78 -9.55 -58.83
CA SER A 361 33.78 -10.25 -58.00
C SER A 361 34.18 -11.69 -57.74
N ASP A 362 34.66 -12.39 -58.76
CA ASP A 362 34.96 -13.83 -58.70
C ASP A 362 36.29 -14.07 -57.96
N MET A 363 37.27 -13.14 -58.06
CA MET A 363 38.46 -13.15 -57.22
C MET A 363 38.14 -12.88 -55.77
N LYS A 364 37.25 -11.92 -55.49
CA LYS A 364 36.79 -11.63 -54.11
C LYS A 364 36.00 -12.80 -53.52
N ALA A 365 35.13 -13.44 -54.32
CA ALA A 365 34.38 -14.64 -53.91
C ALA A 365 35.33 -15.82 -53.58
N SER A 366 36.33 -16.04 -54.41
CA SER A 366 37.33 -17.09 -54.17
C SER A 366 38.12 -16.87 -52.89
N VAL A 367 38.58 -15.61 -52.63
CA VAL A 367 39.30 -15.28 -51.41
C VAL A 367 38.37 -15.37 -50.18
N SER A 368 37.10 -14.96 -50.26
CA SER A 368 36.16 -15.10 -49.17
C SER A 368 35.87 -16.54 -48.81
N ILE A 369 35.66 -17.40 -49.82
CA ILE A 369 35.46 -18.84 -49.63
C ILE A 369 36.71 -19.47 -48.98
N MET A 370 37.90 -19.09 -49.43
CA MET A 370 39.13 -19.59 -48.82
C MET A 370 39.27 -19.16 -47.33
N HIS A 371 38.90 -17.93 -47.02
CA HIS A 371 38.92 -17.43 -45.65
C HIS A 371 37.87 -18.06 -44.75
N ASP A 372 36.69 -18.36 -45.29
CA ASP A 372 35.61 -19.09 -44.60
C ASP A 372 35.98 -20.54 -44.37
N LEU A 373 36.66 -21.18 -45.34
CA LEU A 373 37.20 -22.53 -45.16
C LEU A 373 38.29 -22.59 -44.11
N GLU A 374 39.20 -21.62 -44.06
CA GLU A 374 40.19 -21.51 -42.98
C GLU A 374 39.59 -21.34 -41.59
N ARG A 375 38.55 -20.53 -41.48
CA ARG A 375 37.79 -20.34 -40.23
C ARG A 375 37.01 -21.55 -39.77
N GLN A 376 36.56 -22.37 -40.71
CA GLN A 376 35.76 -23.59 -40.44
C GLN A 376 36.63 -24.82 -40.21
N THR A 377 37.97 -24.73 -40.39
CA THR A 377 38.86 -25.87 -40.18
C THR A 377 39.00 -26.13 -38.68
N LEU A 378 38.34 -27.16 -38.23
CA LEU A 378 38.50 -27.66 -36.86
C LEU A 378 39.87 -28.29 -36.68
N GLN A 379 40.71 -27.63 -35.84
CA GLN A 379 41.97 -28.24 -35.43
C GLN A 379 41.69 -29.33 -34.38
N PRO A 380 41.99 -30.60 -34.63
CA PRO A 380 41.76 -31.70 -33.68
C PRO A 380 42.32 -31.41 -32.29
N GLU A 381 43.46 -30.76 -32.25
CA GLU A 381 44.15 -30.40 -30.99
C GLU A 381 43.31 -29.54 -30.03
N THR A 382 42.50 -28.66 -30.55
CA THR A 382 41.63 -27.77 -29.72
C THR A 382 40.51 -28.53 -29.05
N VAL A 383 40.09 -29.67 -29.60
CA VAL A 383 39.05 -30.55 -29.05
C VAL A 383 39.68 -31.61 -28.14
N MET A 384 40.75 -32.27 -28.64
CA MET A 384 41.35 -33.41 -27.95
C MET A 384 42.11 -33.05 -26.69
N ARG A 385 42.81 -31.92 -26.67
CA ARG A 385 43.66 -31.54 -25.51
C ARG A 385 42.85 -31.29 -24.23
N PRO A 386 41.76 -30.49 -24.19
CA PRO A 386 40.97 -30.32 -23.00
C PRO A 386 40.27 -31.61 -22.52
N LEU A 387 39.82 -32.43 -23.47
CA LEU A 387 39.15 -33.69 -23.18
C LEU A 387 40.10 -34.70 -22.58
N SER A 388 41.34 -34.86 -23.15
CA SER A 388 42.39 -35.73 -22.63
C SER A 388 42.77 -35.37 -21.22
N ASN A 389 42.91 -34.07 -20.90
CA ASN A 389 43.27 -33.61 -19.56
C ASN A 389 42.21 -33.98 -18.50
N VAL A 390 40.96 -34.13 -18.88
CA VAL A 390 39.90 -34.61 -17.97
C VAL A 390 39.94 -36.13 -17.90
N LEU A 391 40.06 -36.83 -19.02
CA LEU A 391 40.06 -38.30 -19.09
C LEU A 391 41.25 -38.89 -18.29
N ASP A 392 42.41 -38.28 -18.30
CA ASP A 392 43.57 -38.68 -17.49
C ASP A 392 43.28 -38.82 -15.98
N ARG A 393 42.31 -38.13 -15.48
CA ARG A 393 41.87 -38.19 -14.08
C ARG A 393 40.90 -39.33 -13.80
N TYR A 394 40.40 -39.98 -14.85
CA TYR A 394 39.37 -40.99 -14.78
C TYR A 394 39.77 -42.31 -15.47
N PRO A 395 40.78 -43.02 -14.95
CA PRO A 395 41.33 -44.22 -15.60
C PRO A 395 40.32 -45.38 -15.70
N GLN A 396 39.14 -45.26 -15.04
CA GLN A 396 38.09 -46.24 -15.14
C GLN A 396 37.11 -45.94 -16.33
N ILE A 397 37.35 -44.88 -17.09
CA ILE A 397 36.58 -44.51 -18.26
C ILE A 397 37.38 -44.87 -19.50
N GLU A 398 36.94 -45.86 -20.25
CA GLU A 398 37.45 -46.21 -21.56
C GLU A 398 36.56 -45.59 -22.64
N LEU A 399 37.18 -44.84 -23.57
CA LEU A 399 36.50 -44.18 -24.63
C LEU A 399 36.51 -45.09 -25.87
N ASP A 400 35.33 -45.48 -26.37
CA ASP A 400 35.20 -46.33 -27.55
C ASP A 400 35.07 -45.49 -28.81
N GLU A 401 34.30 -44.42 -28.77
CA GLU A 401 34.00 -43.60 -29.94
C GLU A 401 33.96 -42.11 -29.55
N LEU A 402 34.58 -41.28 -30.38
CA LEU A 402 34.50 -39.83 -30.27
C LEU A 402 34.20 -39.26 -31.64
N GLU A 403 33.01 -38.68 -31.76
CA GLU A 403 32.58 -37.93 -32.93
C GLU A 403 32.56 -36.43 -32.56
N TRP A 404 33.08 -35.58 -33.43
CA TRP A 404 32.92 -34.13 -33.29
C TRP A 404 32.47 -33.51 -34.60
N ALA A 405 31.52 -32.61 -34.51
CA ALA A 405 30.96 -31.91 -35.66
C ALA A 405 30.66 -30.44 -35.27
N MET A 406 30.53 -29.58 -36.26
CA MET A 406 29.91 -28.28 -36.06
C MET A 406 28.40 -28.40 -36.17
N ASP A 407 27.70 -27.72 -35.27
CA ASP A 407 26.22 -27.69 -35.32
C ASP A 407 25.77 -26.83 -36.50
N THR A 408 25.02 -27.44 -37.44
CA THR A 408 24.53 -26.78 -38.64
C THR A 408 23.26 -25.98 -38.44
N VAL A 409 22.90 -25.62 -37.21
CA VAL A 409 21.68 -24.83 -36.94
C VAL A 409 21.87 -23.37 -37.38
N PRO A 410 21.12 -22.88 -38.36
CA PRO A 410 21.34 -21.58 -39.00
C PRO A 410 20.68 -20.44 -38.27
N ASN A 411 20.96 -20.23 -36.97
CA ASN A 411 20.37 -19.07 -36.28
C ASN A 411 21.12 -18.63 -35.03
N THR A 412 22.41 -18.32 -35.16
CA THR A 412 23.07 -17.52 -34.08
C THR A 412 23.87 -16.39 -34.71
N ALA A 413 23.53 -15.16 -34.33
CA ALA A 413 24.18 -13.91 -34.77
C ALA A 413 25.64 -13.74 -34.28
N SER A 414 26.31 -14.81 -33.86
CA SER A 414 27.68 -14.85 -33.34
C SER A 414 28.51 -15.81 -34.16
N GLY A 415 29.39 -15.29 -34.90
CA GLY A 415 30.21 -15.78 -36.01
C GLY A 415 30.93 -17.13 -35.97
N THR A 416 30.73 -18.01 -35.02
CA THR A 416 31.29 -19.37 -35.03
C THR A 416 30.26 -20.37 -34.53
N PRO A 417 29.91 -21.41 -35.31
CA PRO A 417 28.93 -22.42 -34.89
C PRO A 417 29.46 -23.19 -33.66
N PRO A 418 28.54 -23.56 -32.74
CA PRO A 418 28.90 -24.35 -31.57
C PRO A 418 29.44 -25.73 -31.99
N GLN A 419 30.45 -26.20 -31.27
CA GLN A 419 31.03 -27.55 -31.51
C GLN A 419 30.23 -28.57 -30.71
N VAL A 420 29.76 -29.59 -31.38
CA VAL A 420 29.12 -30.76 -30.78
C VAL A 420 30.06 -31.92 -30.77
N ILE A 421 30.33 -32.47 -29.60
CA ILE A 421 31.18 -33.66 -29.42
C ILE A 421 30.29 -34.75 -28.81
N THR A 422 30.25 -35.91 -29.42
CA THR A 422 29.60 -37.09 -28.86
C THR A 422 30.66 -38.08 -28.39
N LEU A 423 30.62 -38.41 -27.10
CA LEU A 423 31.49 -39.39 -26.47
C LEU A 423 30.69 -40.66 -26.18
N LYS A 424 31.17 -41.80 -26.65
CA LYS A 424 30.65 -43.09 -26.22
C LYS A 424 31.81 -43.86 -25.59
N GLY A 425 31.56 -44.48 -24.46
CA GLY A 425 32.57 -45.21 -23.74
C GLY A 425 31.98 -46.14 -22.68
N ARG A 426 32.88 -46.78 -21.99
CA ARG A 426 32.57 -47.78 -20.96
C ARG A 426 33.20 -47.43 -19.65
N LEU A 427 32.51 -47.76 -18.59
CA LEU A 427 33.01 -47.71 -17.21
C LEU A 427 33.53 -49.09 -16.81
N VAL A 428 34.83 -49.19 -16.48
CA VAL A 428 35.48 -50.46 -16.18
C VAL A 428 35.92 -50.49 -14.71
N GLY A 429 35.85 -51.63 -14.07
CA GLY A 429 36.30 -51.84 -12.69
C GLY A 429 35.29 -51.56 -11.61
N PHE A 430 34.00 -51.43 -11.93
CA PHE A 430 32.95 -51.18 -10.93
C PHE A 430 32.19 -52.45 -10.52
N ALA A 431 32.46 -53.61 -11.16
CA ALA A 431 31.81 -54.89 -10.94
C ALA A 431 30.26 -54.73 -10.83
N SER A 432 29.66 -55.18 -9.77
CA SER A 432 28.20 -55.04 -9.56
C SER A 432 27.79 -53.76 -8.84
N ASN A 433 28.71 -52.76 -8.65
CA ASN A 433 28.39 -51.54 -7.89
C ASN A 433 27.97 -50.38 -8.81
N TYR A 434 26.78 -50.51 -9.38
CA TYR A 434 26.21 -49.52 -10.31
C TYR A 434 26.09 -48.13 -9.72
N ARG A 435 25.87 -47.98 -8.43
CA ARG A 435 25.79 -46.66 -7.77
C ARG A 435 27.07 -45.88 -7.80
N ARG A 436 28.21 -46.58 -7.57
CA ARG A 436 29.52 -45.96 -7.67
C ARG A 436 29.91 -45.61 -9.09
N ALA A 437 29.54 -46.45 -10.05
CA ALA A 437 29.73 -46.19 -11.47
C ALA A 437 29.01 -44.91 -11.90
N PHE A 438 27.74 -44.78 -11.46
CA PHE A 438 26.92 -43.62 -11.76
C PHE A 438 27.46 -42.34 -11.15
N GLU A 439 27.90 -42.39 -9.88
CA GLU A 439 28.54 -41.25 -9.20
C GLU A 439 29.86 -40.87 -9.89
N HIS A 440 30.58 -41.84 -10.40
CA HIS A 440 31.83 -41.62 -11.13
C HIS A 440 31.58 -40.93 -12.47
N LEU A 441 30.61 -41.38 -13.25
CA LEU A 441 30.19 -40.74 -14.49
C LEU A 441 29.69 -39.30 -14.24
N LYS A 442 28.95 -39.10 -13.18
CA LYS A 442 28.43 -37.78 -12.79
C LYS A 442 29.52 -36.79 -12.41
N ARG A 443 30.59 -37.26 -11.76
CA ARG A 443 31.81 -36.44 -11.46
C ARG A 443 32.54 -36.11 -12.74
N PHE A 444 32.73 -37.06 -13.63
CA PHE A 444 33.36 -36.85 -14.93
C PHE A 444 32.57 -35.79 -15.75
N GLY A 445 31.24 -35.86 -15.78
CA GLY A 445 30.40 -34.85 -16.42
C GLY A 445 30.60 -33.44 -15.82
N ARG A 446 30.67 -33.30 -14.49
CA ARG A 446 30.95 -32.01 -13.83
C ARG A 446 32.35 -31.46 -14.15
N ASP A 447 33.36 -32.32 -14.20
CA ASP A 447 34.72 -31.90 -14.54
C ASP A 447 34.81 -31.42 -16.00
N LEU A 448 34.01 -32.00 -16.89
CA LEU A 448 33.85 -31.50 -18.26
C LEU A 448 33.13 -30.17 -18.30
N GLU A 449 32.12 -29.97 -17.44
CA GLU A 449 31.40 -28.68 -17.33
C GLU A 449 32.35 -27.56 -16.83
N ILE A 450 33.24 -27.86 -15.90
CA ILE A 450 34.29 -26.93 -15.41
C ILE A 450 35.24 -26.51 -16.55
N GLN A 451 35.47 -27.38 -17.53
CA GLN A 451 36.27 -27.09 -18.73
C GLN A 451 35.49 -26.32 -19.83
N GLY A 452 34.24 -25.90 -19.52
CA GLY A 452 33.43 -25.08 -20.43
C GLY A 452 32.59 -25.89 -21.43
N TYR A 453 32.39 -27.16 -21.20
CA TYR A 453 31.47 -27.99 -21.97
C TYR A 453 30.08 -27.99 -21.31
N HIS A 454 29.03 -27.94 -22.08
CA HIS A 454 27.68 -28.26 -21.60
C HIS A 454 27.43 -29.74 -21.85
N VAL A 455 27.27 -30.50 -20.77
CA VAL A 455 27.19 -31.98 -20.84
C VAL A 455 25.73 -32.42 -20.82
N THR A 456 25.33 -33.21 -21.81
CA THR A 456 24.02 -33.85 -21.84
C THR A 456 24.23 -35.38 -21.91
N VAL A 457 23.69 -36.10 -20.99
CA VAL A 457 23.73 -37.56 -20.96
C VAL A 457 22.73 -38.08 -21.98
N LEU A 458 23.23 -38.81 -22.99
CA LEU A 458 22.39 -39.45 -24.02
C LEU A 458 21.96 -40.86 -23.62
N SER A 459 22.90 -41.60 -22.98
CA SER A 459 22.64 -42.94 -22.47
C SER A 459 23.36 -43.11 -21.13
N GLU A 460 22.63 -43.58 -20.15
CA GLU A 460 23.16 -43.93 -18.82
C GLU A 460 23.54 -45.40 -18.76
N PRO A 461 24.49 -45.82 -17.89
CA PRO A 461 24.93 -47.20 -17.75
C PRO A 461 23.81 -48.19 -17.38
N LEU A 462 22.72 -47.68 -16.82
CA LEU A 462 21.53 -48.44 -16.48
C LEU A 462 20.28 -47.60 -16.76
N ASP A 463 19.31 -48.13 -17.46
CA ASP A 463 18.05 -47.45 -17.69
C ASP A 463 17.17 -47.50 -16.42
N ILE A 464 17.15 -46.39 -15.65
CA ILE A 464 16.32 -46.25 -14.45
C ILE A 464 14.98 -45.55 -14.76
N SER A 465 14.58 -45.43 -16.00
CA SER A 465 13.26 -44.86 -16.37
C SER A 465 12.12 -45.74 -15.88
N PRO A 466 10.95 -45.17 -15.54
CA PRO A 466 9.77 -45.96 -15.08
C PRO A 466 9.27 -46.99 -16.10
N SER A 467 9.72 -46.91 -17.35
CA SER A 467 9.39 -47.83 -18.47
C SER A 467 10.53 -48.80 -18.79
N GLY A 468 11.70 -48.67 -18.13
CA GLY A 468 12.87 -49.50 -18.33
C GLY A 468 12.70 -50.88 -17.70
N SER A 469 12.93 -51.94 -18.47
CA SER A 469 12.98 -53.32 -17.99
C SER A 469 14.41 -53.68 -17.68
N ILE A 470 14.70 -54.03 -16.41
CA ILE A 470 16.00 -54.59 -16.00
C ILE A 470 16.02 -56.05 -16.46
N ALA A 471 16.36 -56.29 -17.72
CA ALA A 471 16.62 -57.63 -18.22
C ALA A 471 18.11 -57.93 -18.03
N ASP A 472 18.40 -59.01 -17.31
CA ASP A 472 19.74 -59.56 -17.11
C ASP A 472 20.32 -59.96 -18.49
N ARG A 473 21.14 -59.09 -19.14
CA ARG A 473 21.89 -59.39 -20.34
C ARG A 473 23.15 -60.18 -19.96
N ARG A 474 23.02 -61.50 -19.99
CA ARG A 474 24.10 -62.46 -19.68
C ARG A 474 25.08 -62.65 -20.81
N GLU A 475 25.29 -61.74 -21.77
CA GLU A 475 26.21 -61.93 -22.89
C GLU A 475 27.10 -60.71 -23.23
N ALA A 476 27.55 -59.95 -22.25
CA ALA A 476 28.64 -59.01 -22.44
C ALA A 476 29.56 -59.11 -21.22
N THR A 477 30.85 -59.02 -21.43
CA THR A 477 31.94 -59.09 -20.42
C THR A 477 31.51 -58.49 -19.10
N PRO A 478 31.69 -59.18 -17.94
CA PRO A 478 30.97 -58.89 -16.70
C PRO A 478 31.34 -57.56 -16.01
N ASP A 479 32.13 -56.70 -16.59
CA ASP A 479 32.74 -55.55 -15.89
C ASP A 479 32.64 -54.19 -16.62
N ALA A 480 31.96 -54.10 -17.76
CA ALA A 480 31.89 -52.82 -18.49
C ALA A 480 30.43 -52.30 -18.63
N LEU A 481 30.25 -51.04 -18.32
CA LEU A 481 29.00 -50.31 -18.33
C LEU A 481 29.07 -49.20 -19.39
N ASP A 482 28.27 -49.31 -20.43
CA ASP A 482 28.28 -48.36 -21.57
C ASP A 482 27.57 -47.04 -21.19
N PHE A 483 28.13 -45.92 -21.63
CA PHE A 483 27.53 -44.61 -21.53
C PHE A 483 27.70 -43.79 -22.80
N SER A 484 26.86 -42.79 -22.97
CA SER A 484 26.97 -41.83 -24.07
C SER A 484 26.69 -40.42 -23.58
N LEU A 485 27.64 -39.50 -23.86
CA LEU A 485 27.54 -38.08 -23.48
C LEU A 485 27.60 -37.21 -24.74
N LYS A 486 26.76 -36.19 -24.80
CA LYS A 486 26.84 -35.10 -25.77
C LYS A 486 27.41 -33.85 -25.10
N LEU A 487 28.47 -33.32 -25.62
CA LEU A 487 29.14 -32.14 -25.15
C LEU A 487 28.93 -30.99 -26.15
N LEU A 488 28.49 -29.88 -25.70
CA LEU A 488 28.40 -28.65 -26.47
C LEU A 488 29.42 -27.64 -25.95
N ARG A 489 30.33 -27.23 -26.82
CA ARG A 489 31.29 -26.18 -26.49
C ARG A 489 30.90 -24.90 -27.21
N ARG A 490 30.61 -23.85 -26.47
CA ARG A 490 30.46 -22.52 -27.03
C ARG A 490 31.87 -21.91 -27.21
N PRO A 491 32.15 -21.26 -28.33
CA PRO A 491 33.38 -20.52 -28.48
C PRO A 491 33.48 -19.45 -27.36
N PRO A 492 34.65 -19.15 -26.86
CA PRO A 492 34.84 -18.05 -25.90
C PRO A 492 34.36 -16.76 -26.55
N THR A 493 33.50 -16.02 -25.79
CA THR A 493 32.97 -14.72 -26.18
C THR A 493 34.04 -13.66 -26.27
#